data_0d13507bb022f66e8961e1648b624ab5
#
_entry.id   0d13507bb022f66e8961e1648b624ab5
#
_cell.length_a   1.000
_cell.length_b   1.000
_cell.length_c   1.000
_cell.angle_alpha   90.00
_cell.angle_beta   90.00
_cell.angle_gamma   90.00
#
_symmetry.space_group_name_H-M   'P 1'
#
loop_
_entity.id
_entity.type
_entity.pdbx_description
1 polymer ?
#
loop_
_entity_poly.entity_id
_entity_poly.type
_entity_poly.pdbx_seq_one_letter_code
_entity_poly.pdbx_strand_id
1 'polypeptide(L)'
;VVDPGLNTLTDFRHVRKYVAQDGEEGGKRNCHGANGKDIILKVPAGTVVKDAETGKVILDMSNKTEPVTLLKGGRGGKGNRQYVTSVMQAPKYAQPGKPAKELWVTLELKMIADVGLVGFPNVGKSTFLSRVTNAKPKIANYHFTTLNPNLGVVDLGEKQGFVIADIPGIIEGASEGVGLGIEFLRHIERTKVLIHIVDAA
;
A
#
# COMPACT_ATOMS: atom_id res chain seq x y z
N VAL A 1 8.24 1.62 1.22
CA VAL A 1 8.92 0.51 0.53
C VAL A 1 7.94 -0.62 0.34
N VAL A 2 7.92 -1.24 -0.84
CA VAL A 2 7.14 -2.47 -1.09
C VAL A 2 7.86 -3.66 -0.47
N ASP A 3 7.14 -4.43 0.32
CA ASP A 3 7.60 -5.70 0.88
C ASP A 3 6.78 -6.84 0.24
N PRO A 4 7.41 -7.71 -0.58
CA PRO A 4 6.69 -8.79 -1.25
C PRO A 4 6.15 -9.87 -0.29
N GLY A 5 6.62 -9.88 0.96
CA GLY A 5 6.10 -10.77 2.01
C GLY A 5 4.81 -10.28 2.67
N LEU A 6 4.38 -9.05 2.38
CA LEU A 6 3.15 -8.49 2.92
C LEU A 6 2.02 -8.58 1.89
N ASN A 7 0.88 -9.13 2.30
CA ASN A 7 -0.31 -9.26 1.46
C ASN A 7 -1.49 -8.40 1.96
N THR A 8 -1.37 -7.77 3.13
CA THR A 8 -2.46 -6.99 3.74
C THR A 8 -1.95 -5.70 4.35
N LEU A 9 -2.87 -4.74 4.56
CA LEU A 9 -2.64 -3.48 5.27
C LEU A 9 -3.08 -3.54 6.75
N THR A 10 -3.14 -4.74 7.34
CA THR A 10 -3.71 -4.95 8.70
C THR A 10 -2.95 -4.16 9.76
N ASP A 11 -1.62 -4.06 9.66
CA ASP A 11 -0.79 -3.34 10.62
C ASP A 11 -1.16 -1.86 10.72
N PHE A 12 -1.57 -1.25 9.60
CA PHE A 12 -1.99 0.15 9.54
C PHE A 12 -3.39 0.40 10.15
N ARG A 13 -4.17 -0.64 10.44
CA ARG A 13 -5.44 -0.50 11.17
C ARG A 13 -5.21 -0.28 12.66
N HIS A 14 -4.16 -0.86 13.20
CA HIS A 14 -3.82 -0.79 14.62
C HIS A 14 -2.95 0.42 14.93
N VAL A 15 -1.93 0.68 14.11
CA VAL A 15 -1.05 1.84 14.26
C VAL A 15 -1.38 2.85 13.17
N ARG A 16 -1.97 3.98 13.56
CA ARG A 16 -2.42 5.03 12.63
C ARG A 16 -1.48 6.24 12.57
N LYS A 17 -0.54 6.35 13.52
CA LYS A 17 0.37 7.48 13.59
C LYS A 17 1.81 6.98 13.56
N TYR A 18 2.57 7.44 12.59
CA TYR A 18 4.00 7.17 12.44
C TYR A 18 4.74 8.50 12.49
N VAL A 19 5.65 8.65 13.46
CA VAL A 19 6.34 9.91 13.73
C VAL A 19 7.83 9.69 13.55
N ALA A 20 8.42 10.39 12.57
CA ALA A 20 9.87 10.49 12.45
C ALA A 20 10.40 11.51 13.46
N GLN A 21 11.68 11.43 13.79
CA GLN A 21 12.31 12.38 14.66
C GLN A 21 12.43 13.75 13.98
N ASP A 22 12.21 14.81 14.75
CA ASP A 22 12.50 16.17 14.31
C ASP A 22 14.02 16.38 14.19
N GLY A 23 14.42 17.43 13.47
CA GLY A 23 15.83 17.82 13.43
C GLY A 23 16.26 18.41 14.78
N GLU A 24 17.45 18.05 15.20
CA GLU A 24 18.05 18.57 16.44
C GLU A 24 18.46 20.03 16.30
N GLU A 25 18.46 20.75 17.41
CA GLU A 25 18.96 22.11 17.47
C GLU A 25 20.49 22.16 17.21
N GLY A 26 20.94 23.20 16.54
CA GLY A 26 22.37 23.50 16.43
C GLY A 26 22.95 23.91 17.77
N GLY A 27 24.24 23.63 17.98
CA GLY A 27 24.92 23.87 19.24
C GLY A 27 26.01 24.91 19.13
N LYS A 28 26.70 25.12 20.27
CA LYS A 28 27.93 25.89 20.39
C LYS A 28 29.10 25.18 19.68
N ARG A 29 30.23 25.86 19.50
CA ARG A 29 31.45 25.31 18.88
C ARG A 29 31.25 24.79 17.46
N ASN A 30 30.38 25.45 16.69
CA ASN A 30 30.00 25.06 15.31
C ASN A 30 29.38 23.67 15.18
N CYS A 31 28.77 23.15 16.24
CA CYS A 31 28.01 21.90 16.15
C CYS A 31 26.68 22.11 15.41
N HIS A 32 26.48 21.40 14.30
CA HIS A 32 25.20 21.33 13.63
C HIS A 32 24.33 20.29 14.32
N GLY A 33 23.05 20.55 14.45
CA GLY A 33 22.08 19.54 14.90
C GLY A 33 21.96 18.40 13.86
N ALA A 34 21.72 17.20 14.34
CA ALA A 34 21.48 16.05 13.47
C ALA A 34 20.13 16.17 12.77
N ASN A 35 20.02 15.62 11.56
CA ASN A 35 18.73 15.43 10.91
C ASN A 35 17.96 14.30 11.63
N GLY A 36 16.64 14.40 11.66
CA GLY A 36 15.81 13.32 12.17
C GLY A 36 16.06 12.00 11.41
N LYS A 37 15.98 10.88 12.13
CA LYS A 37 16.11 9.55 11.52
C LYS A 37 14.92 9.24 10.63
N ASP A 38 15.16 8.55 9.52
CA ASP A 38 14.13 8.11 8.62
C ASP A 38 13.28 6.99 9.23
N ILE A 39 11.97 7.01 8.94
CA ILE A 39 11.07 5.89 9.19
C ILE A 39 10.76 5.22 7.85
N ILE A 40 10.94 3.92 7.81
CA ILE A 40 10.62 3.09 6.65
C ILE A 40 9.32 2.36 6.92
N LEU A 41 8.28 2.68 6.17
CA LEU A 41 7.00 1.97 6.19
C LEU A 41 7.00 0.92 5.08
N LYS A 42 6.74 -0.33 5.48
CA LYS A 42 6.61 -1.45 4.56
C LYS A 42 5.14 -1.62 4.19
N VAL A 43 4.87 -1.71 2.90
CA VAL A 43 3.52 -1.88 2.35
C VAL A 43 3.50 -3.01 1.34
N PRO A 44 2.38 -3.72 1.17
CA PRO A 44 2.24 -4.73 0.12
C PRO A 44 2.30 -4.10 -1.28
N ALA A 45 2.65 -4.91 -2.28
CA ALA A 45 2.57 -4.51 -3.69
C ALA A 45 1.13 -4.10 -4.04
N GLY A 46 0.97 -3.12 -4.93
CA GLY A 46 -0.35 -2.61 -5.29
C GLY A 46 -0.95 -1.59 -4.32
N THR A 47 -0.19 -1.14 -3.33
CA THR A 47 -0.65 -0.09 -2.42
C THR A 47 -0.64 1.27 -3.11
N VAL A 48 -1.75 1.99 -2.99
CA VAL A 48 -1.91 3.38 -3.42
C VAL A 48 -2.04 4.26 -2.20
N VAL A 49 -1.27 5.33 -2.18
CA VAL A 49 -1.31 6.35 -1.14
C VAL A 49 -2.08 7.55 -1.66
N LYS A 50 -3.18 7.88 -1.02
CA LYS A 50 -4.02 9.04 -1.33
C LYS A 50 -3.95 10.05 -0.20
N ASP A 51 -4.05 11.31 -0.56
CA ASP A 51 -4.28 12.38 0.40
C ASP A 51 -5.66 12.19 1.06
N ALA A 52 -5.71 12.22 2.39
CA ALA A 52 -6.95 11.93 3.11
C ALA A 52 -8.01 13.04 2.97
N GLU A 53 -7.58 14.29 2.71
CA GLU A 53 -8.48 15.44 2.58
C GLU A 53 -8.99 15.60 1.15
N THR A 54 -8.09 15.50 0.18
CA THR A 54 -8.41 15.77 -1.23
C THR A 54 -8.76 14.52 -2.03
N GLY A 55 -8.47 13.33 -1.50
CA GLY A 55 -8.63 12.04 -2.21
C GLY A 55 -7.67 11.85 -3.40
N LYS A 56 -6.78 12.79 -3.66
CA LYS A 56 -5.84 12.71 -4.78
C LYS A 56 -4.78 11.65 -4.52
N VAL A 57 -4.42 10.92 -5.58
CA VAL A 57 -3.32 9.96 -5.52
C VAL A 57 -1.99 10.71 -5.42
N ILE A 58 -1.27 10.49 -4.32
CA ILE A 58 0.07 11.02 -4.10
C ILE A 58 1.11 10.06 -4.66
N LEU A 59 0.91 8.76 -4.41
CA LEU A 59 1.89 7.74 -4.77
C LEU A 59 1.18 6.43 -5.09
N ASP A 60 1.57 5.80 -6.20
CA ASP A 60 1.14 4.48 -6.60
C ASP A 60 2.35 3.54 -6.55
N MET A 61 2.27 2.50 -5.70
CA MET A 61 3.33 1.51 -5.48
C MET A 61 3.09 0.21 -6.26
N SER A 62 2.12 0.18 -7.19
CA SER A 62 1.76 -1.04 -7.93
C SER A 62 2.95 -1.63 -8.73
N ASN A 63 3.76 -0.76 -9.32
CA ASN A 63 4.89 -1.15 -10.19
C ASN A 63 6.25 -0.67 -9.65
N LYS A 64 6.33 -0.26 -8.38
CA LYS A 64 7.57 0.27 -7.80
C LYS A 64 8.13 -0.72 -6.79
N THR A 65 9.35 -1.15 -7.01
CA THR A 65 10.13 -1.97 -6.07
C THR A 65 11.10 -1.15 -5.22
N GLU A 66 11.44 0.05 -5.68
CA GLU A 66 12.40 0.92 -4.99
C GLU A 66 11.74 1.72 -3.86
N PRO A 67 12.51 2.08 -2.83
CA PRO A 67 12.06 2.97 -1.77
C PRO A 67 11.66 4.33 -2.33
N VAL A 68 10.47 4.82 -1.96
CA VAL A 68 10.01 6.16 -2.37
C VAL A 68 9.82 7.01 -1.13
N THR A 69 10.40 8.21 -1.14
CA THR A 69 10.24 9.19 -0.06
C THR A 69 8.90 9.90 -0.20
N LEU A 70 8.00 9.69 0.75
CA LEU A 70 6.70 10.36 0.80
C LEU A 70 6.82 11.77 1.40
N LEU A 71 7.54 11.89 2.53
CA LEU A 71 7.80 13.15 3.23
C LEU A 71 9.29 13.28 3.55
N LYS A 72 9.78 14.51 3.54
CA LYS A 72 11.13 14.81 4.04
C LYS A 72 11.05 15.04 5.53
N GLY A 73 11.95 14.40 6.30
CA GLY A 73 12.09 14.54 7.74
C GLY A 73 12.57 15.93 8.17
N GLY A 74 12.57 16.18 9.46
CA GLY A 74 13.09 17.39 10.07
C GLY A 74 14.58 17.57 9.78
N ARG A 75 14.98 18.81 9.48
CA ARG A 75 16.39 19.15 9.23
C ARG A 75 17.03 19.72 10.47
N GLY A 76 18.23 19.26 10.80
CA GLY A 76 19.02 19.80 11.89
C GLY A 76 19.35 21.28 11.73
N GLY A 77 19.39 21.99 12.83
CA GLY A 77 19.72 23.42 12.89
C GLY A 77 21.20 23.68 12.65
N LYS A 78 21.53 24.85 12.12
CA LYS A 78 22.90 25.29 11.93
C LYS A 78 23.53 25.70 13.25
N GLY A 79 24.83 25.35 13.48
CA GLY A 79 25.59 25.76 14.64
C GLY A 79 25.86 27.26 14.66
N ASN A 80 26.23 27.76 15.85
CA ASN A 80 26.41 29.19 16.14
C ASN A 80 27.41 29.89 15.21
N ARG A 81 28.45 29.21 14.76
CA ARG A 81 29.48 29.83 13.87
C ARG A 81 28.90 30.33 12.55
N GLN A 82 27.77 29.83 12.10
CA GLN A 82 27.11 30.30 10.87
C GLN A 82 26.50 31.70 11.04
N TYR A 83 26.42 32.20 12.25
CA TYR A 83 25.83 33.50 12.61
C TYR A 83 26.90 34.52 13.06
N VAL A 84 28.18 34.23 12.83
CA VAL A 84 29.29 35.17 13.06
C VAL A 84 29.19 36.33 12.11
N THR A 85 29.25 37.54 12.63
CA THR A 85 29.33 38.80 11.89
C THR A 85 30.53 39.60 12.36
N SER A 86 30.90 40.66 11.63
CA SER A 86 31.99 41.57 12.03
C SER A 86 31.80 42.20 13.42
N VAL A 87 30.55 42.40 13.83
CA VAL A 87 30.17 42.95 15.14
C VAL A 87 30.03 41.87 16.19
N MET A 88 29.53 40.68 15.84
CA MET A 88 29.31 39.57 16.74
C MET A 88 30.17 38.37 16.37
N GLN A 89 31.38 38.34 16.89
CA GLN A 89 32.37 37.29 16.58
C GLN A 89 32.12 35.97 17.33
N ALA A 90 31.37 36.00 18.45
CA ALA A 90 31.04 34.81 19.24
C ALA A 90 29.53 34.74 19.55
N PRO A 91 28.66 34.42 18.59
CA PRO A 91 27.23 34.33 18.82
C PRO A 91 26.89 33.20 19.80
N LYS A 92 26.04 33.49 20.77
CA LYS A 92 25.58 32.54 21.79
C LYS A 92 24.36 31.72 21.36
N TYR A 93 23.77 32.03 20.21
CA TYR A 93 22.60 31.37 19.64
C TYR A 93 22.97 30.51 18.45
N ALA A 94 22.16 29.46 18.20
CA ALA A 94 22.21 28.59 17.05
C ALA A 94 20.80 28.44 16.46
N GLN A 95 20.70 27.84 15.31
CA GLN A 95 19.41 27.63 14.67
C GLN A 95 18.66 26.45 15.31
N PRO A 96 17.39 26.60 15.68
CA PRO A 96 16.57 25.47 16.08
C PRO A 96 16.42 24.48 14.93
N GLY A 97 16.23 23.22 15.24
CA GLY A 97 15.87 22.20 14.25
C GLY A 97 14.56 22.55 13.56
N LYS A 98 14.40 22.15 12.31
CA LYS A 98 13.14 22.30 11.60
C LYS A 98 12.26 21.09 11.86
N PRO A 99 10.98 21.27 12.21
CA PRO A 99 10.04 20.17 12.36
C PRO A 99 9.79 19.49 11.03
N ALA A 100 9.44 18.21 11.07
CA ALA A 100 8.95 17.46 9.93
C ALA A 100 7.56 17.97 9.50
N LYS A 101 7.21 17.74 8.23
CA LYS A 101 5.84 17.97 7.76
C LYS A 101 4.96 16.78 8.14
N GLU A 102 3.73 17.07 8.54
CA GLU A 102 2.71 16.04 8.77
C GLU A 102 1.80 15.93 7.54
N LEU A 103 1.33 14.71 7.28
CA LEU A 103 0.40 14.43 6.19
C LEU A 103 -0.54 13.30 6.62
N TRP A 104 -1.83 13.51 6.44
CA TRP A 104 -2.84 12.47 6.58
C TRP A 104 -3.04 11.79 5.25
N VAL A 105 -2.88 10.46 5.25
CA VAL A 105 -2.99 9.66 4.04
C VAL A 105 -3.96 8.51 4.23
N THR A 106 -4.65 8.15 3.16
CA THR A 106 -5.43 6.92 3.05
C THR A 106 -4.63 5.92 2.24
N LEU A 107 -4.41 4.74 2.80
CA LEU A 107 -3.78 3.63 2.11
C LEU A 107 -4.87 2.74 1.50
N GLU A 108 -4.80 2.51 0.21
CA GLU A 108 -5.72 1.64 -0.53
C GLU A 108 -4.91 0.54 -1.22
N LEU A 109 -5.32 -0.70 -1.02
CA LEU A 109 -4.69 -1.84 -1.68
C LEU A 109 -5.47 -2.17 -2.95
N LYS A 110 -4.82 -2.01 -4.11
CA LYS A 110 -5.42 -2.29 -5.43
C LYS A 110 -5.35 -3.76 -5.85
N MET A 111 -4.55 -4.58 -5.19
CA MET A 111 -4.50 -6.01 -5.48
C MET A 111 -5.84 -6.65 -5.11
N ILE A 112 -6.40 -7.39 -6.05
CA ILE A 112 -7.67 -8.08 -5.85
C ILE A 112 -7.42 -9.40 -5.13
N ALA A 113 -6.50 -10.22 -5.63
CA ALA A 113 -6.18 -11.53 -5.06
C ALA A 113 -4.84 -12.05 -5.57
N ASP A 114 -4.25 -12.99 -4.86
CA ASP A 114 -3.08 -13.73 -5.34
C ASP A 114 -3.48 -14.78 -6.39
N VAL A 115 -4.66 -15.38 -6.19
CA VAL A 115 -5.20 -16.43 -7.05
C VAL A 115 -6.58 -16.04 -7.53
N GLY A 116 -6.82 -16.09 -8.85
CA GLY A 116 -8.13 -15.92 -9.46
C GLY A 116 -8.74 -17.27 -9.84
N LEU A 117 -9.99 -17.52 -9.47
CA LEU A 117 -10.75 -18.66 -9.95
C LEU A 117 -11.52 -18.26 -11.22
N VAL A 118 -11.35 -19.03 -12.26
CA VAL A 118 -12.01 -18.83 -13.55
C VAL A 118 -12.70 -20.12 -14.00
N GLY A 119 -13.79 -20.02 -14.72
CA GLY A 119 -14.55 -21.18 -15.24
C GLY A 119 -16.00 -20.82 -15.48
N PHE A 120 -16.74 -21.75 -16.10
CA PHE A 120 -18.14 -21.60 -16.44
C PHE A 120 -19.01 -21.33 -15.20
N PRO A 121 -20.19 -20.70 -15.36
CA PRO A 121 -21.20 -20.67 -14.30
C PRO A 121 -21.51 -22.08 -13.80
N ASN A 122 -21.77 -22.21 -12.50
CA ASN A 122 -22.17 -23.45 -11.84
C ASN A 122 -21.18 -24.63 -11.83
N VAL A 123 -19.94 -24.46 -12.31
CA VAL A 123 -18.88 -25.50 -12.21
C VAL A 123 -18.32 -25.71 -10.82
N GLY A 124 -18.85 -25.01 -9.81
CA GLY A 124 -18.44 -25.19 -8.42
C GLY A 124 -17.33 -24.26 -7.91
N LYS A 125 -17.01 -23.15 -8.60
CA LYS A 125 -16.01 -22.15 -8.16
C LYS A 125 -16.26 -21.66 -6.73
N SER A 126 -17.47 -21.18 -6.46
CA SER A 126 -17.84 -20.64 -5.14
C SER A 126 -17.88 -21.75 -4.08
N THR A 127 -18.21 -22.97 -4.45
CA THR A 127 -18.15 -24.14 -3.56
C THR A 127 -16.69 -24.47 -3.22
N PHE A 128 -15.80 -24.48 -4.21
CA PHE A 128 -14.37 -24.64 -4.00
C PHE A 128 -13.84 -23.55 -3.06
N LEU A 129 -14.13 -22.27 -3.36
CA LEU A 129 -13.73 -21.14 -2.54
C LEU A 129 -14.17 -21.31 -1.08
N SER A 130 -15.42 -21.68 -0.82
CA SER A 130 -15.98 -21.87 0.52
C SER A 130 -15.34 -23.04 1.30
N ARG A 131 -14.76 -24.02 0.60
CA ARG A 131 -14.12 -25.18 1.21
C ARG A 131 -12.66 -24.95 1.55
N VAL A 132 -11.94 -24.16 0.76
CA VAL A 132 -10.51 -23.91 0.95
C VAL A 132 -10.22 -22.70 1.83
N THR A 133 -11.24 -21.85 2.10
CA THR A 133 -11.07 -20.66 2.92
C THR A 133 -11.53 -20.87 4.35
N ASN A 134 -10.78 -20.33 5.31
CA ASN A 134 -11.07 -20.48 6.74
C ASN A 134 -12.25 -19.63 7.23
N ALA A 135 -12.69 -18.66 6.44
CA ALA A 135 -13.82 -17.79 6.76
C ALA A 135 -14.80 -17.76 5.58
N LYS A 136 -16.07 -17.45 5.85
CA LYS A 136 -17.05 -17.24 4.78
C LYS A 136 -16.53 -16.20 3.79
N PRO A 137 -16.51 -16.50 2.48
CA PRO A 137 -16.11 -15.55 1.46
C PRO A 137 -16.88 -14.24 1.61
N LYS A 138 -16.18 -13.12 1.47
CA LYS A 138 -16.77 -11.78 1.56
C LYS A 138 -16.86 -11.18 0.18
N ILE A 139 -18.00 -10.61 -0.14
CA ILE A 139 -18.17 -9.80 -1.33
C ILE A 139 -17.38 -8.51 -1.11
N ALA A 140 -16.47 -8.22 -2.00
CA ALA A 140 -15.68 -6.99 -1.92
C ALA A 140 -16.17 -6.00 -2.96
N ASN A 141 -16.61 -4.83 -2.49
CA ASN A 141 -17.00 -3.71 -3.34
C ASN A 141 -15.75 -2.89 -3.65
N TYR A 142 -15.18 -3.07 -4.82
CA TYR A 142 -14.10 -2.22 -5.30
C TYR A 142 -14.68 -1.14 -6.20
N HIS A 143 -14.39 0.12 -5.91
CA HIS A 143 -14.89 1.28 -6.68
C HIS A 143 -14.44 1.29 -8.17
N PHE A 144 -13.58 0.37 -8.54
CA PHE A 144 -13.05 0.24 -9.90
C PHE A 144 -13.50 -1.06 -10.61
N THR A 145 -14.46 -1.80 -10.02
CA THR A 145 -15.00 -3.03 -10.59
C THR A 145 -16.51 -2.93 -10.69
N THR A 146 -17.07 -3.25 -11.84
CA THR A 146 -18.52 -3.38 -12.04
C THR A 146 -19.06 -4.71 -11.49
N LEU A 147 -18.18 -5.71 -11.36
CA LEU A 147 -18.47 -7.01 -10.77
C LEU A 147 -17.79 -7.13 -9.42
N ASN A 148 -18.54 -7.51 -8.41
CA ASN A 148 -18.02 -7.68 -7.05
C ASN A 148 -17.50 -9.12 -6.89
N PRO A 149 -16.17 -9.35 -6.85
CA PRO A 149 -15.62 -10.68 -6.66
C PRO A 149 -15.86 -11.17 -5.23
N ASN A 150 -16.11 -12.47 -5.09
CA ASN A 150 -16.10 -13.10 -3.77
C ASN A 150 -14.65 -13.42 -3.39
N LEU A 151 -14.20 -12.87 -2.26
CA LEU A 151 -12.84 -13.09 -1.78
C LEU A 151 -12.82 -14.07 -0.60
N GLY A 152 -11.87 -14.96 -0.62
CA GLY A 152 -11.57 -15.84 0.49
C GLY A 152 -10.08 -15.81 0.84
N VAL A 153 -9.76 -15.90 2.11
CA VAL A 153 -8.38 -15.99 2.60
C VAL A 153 -8.08 -17.44 2.95
N VAL A 154 -7.04 -17.98 2.34
CA VAL A 154 -6.48 -19.28 2.68
C VAL A 154 -5.32 -19.05 3.64
N ASP A 155 -5.39 -19.66 4.79
CA ASP A 155 -4.34 -19.61 5.82
C ASP A 155 -3.54 -20.92 5.74
N LEU A 156 -2.25 -20.79 5.52
CA LEU A 156 -1.31 -21.91 5.44
C LEU A 156 -0.60 -22.17 6.79
N GLY A 157 -0.95 -21.41 7.84
CA GLY A 157 -0.23 -21.42 9.11
C GLY A 157 1.04 -20.56 9.06
N GLU A 158 1.72 -20.45 10.21
CA GLU A 158 2.99 -19.69 10.38
C GLU A 158 2.98 -18.26 9.82
N LYS A 159 1.82 -17.57 9.88
CA LYS A 159 1.60 -16.22 9.31
C LYS A 159 1.69 -16.15 7.77
N GLN A 160 1.60 -17.27 7.10
CA GLN A 160 1.52 -17.34 5.65
C GLN A 160 0.07 -17.56 5.22
N GLY A 161 -0.37 -16.81 4.23
CA GLY A 161 -1.69 -16.93 3.66
C GLY A 161 -1.76 -16.22 2.32
N PHE A 162 -2.73 -16.58 1.52
CA PHE A 162 -2.98 -15.93 0.24
C PHE A 162 -4.48 -15.69 0.03
N VAL A 163 -4.81 -14.76 -0.84
CA VAL A 163 -6.18 -14.40 -1.15
C VAL A 163 -6.59 -15.04 -2.46
N ILE A 164 -7.73 -15.72 -2.45
CA ILE A 164 -8.39 -16.25 -3.65
C ILE A 164 -9.59 -15.38 -3.97
N ALA A 165 -9.75 -15.03 -5.24
CA ALA A 165 -10.93 -14.34 -5.76
C ALA A 165 -11.72 -15.27 -6.69
N ASP A 166 -13.01 -15.41 -6.46
CA ASP A 166 -13.94 -15.92 -7.45
C ASP A 166 -14.30 -14.78 -8.39
N ILE A 167 -13.83 -14.88 -9.64
CA ILE A 167 -14.07 -13.86 -10.68
C ILE A 167 -15.32 -14.27 -11.46
N PRO A 168 -16.48 -13.65 -11.19
CA PRO A 168 -17.70 -13.97 -11.92
C PRO A 168 -17.65 -13.48 -13.37
N GLY A 169 -18.29 -14.18 -14.27
CA GLY A 169 -18.71 -13.61 -15.55
C GLY A 169 -17.79 -13.79 -16.75
N ILE A 170 -17.03 -14.91 -16.87
CA ILE A 170 -16.19 -15.11 -18.07
C ILE A 170 -17.03 -15.42 -19.34
N ILE A 171 -18.27 -15.88 -19.24
CA ILE A 171 -18.90 -16.57 -20.39
C ILE A 171 -20.27 -16.04 -20.78
N GLU A 172 -20.99 -15.34 -19.94
CA GLU A 172 -22.22 -14.68 -20.32
C GLU A 172 -21.92 -13.36 -21.05
N GLY A 173 -21.60 -13.40 -22.32
CA GLY A 173 -21.38 -12.22 -23.15
C GLY A 173 -20.02 -12.11 -23.86
N ALA A 174 -19.08 -13.02 -23.62
CA ALA A 174 -17.82 -13.04 -24.36
C ALA A 174 -18.03 -13.34 -25.86
N SER A 175 -19.13 -13.99 -26.22
CA SER A 175 -19.53 -14.23 -27.61
C SER A 175 -20.26 -13.05 -28.27
N GLU A 176 -20.73 -12.06 -27.49
CA GLU A 176 -21.50 -10.92 -28.01
C GLU A 176 -20.68 -9.63 -28.17
N GLY A 177 -19.37 -9.68 -27.91
CA GLY A 177 -18.44 -8.61 -28.32
C GLY A 177 -18.55 -7.28 -27.58
N VAL A 178 -19.33 -7.16 -26.51
CA VAL A 178 -19.59 -5.89 -25.84
C VAL A 178 -18.90 -5.83 -24.48
N GLY A 179 -17.77 -5.11 -24.41
CA GLY A 179 -17.25 -4.46 -23.16
C GLY A 179 -16.80 -5.31 -21.99
N LEU A 180 -17.39 -6.47 -21.75
CA LEU A 180 -17.12 -7.35 -20.59
C LEU A 180 -15.75 -8.02 -20.63
N GLY A 181 -15.17 -8.24 -21.79
CA GLY A 181 -13.85 -8.86 -21.94
C GLY A 181 -12.70 -8.00 -21.39
N ILE A 182 -12.77 -6.68 -21.52
CA ILE A 182 -11.72 -5.78 -21.05
C ILE A 182 -11.72 -5.66 -19.53
N GLU A 183 -12.90 -5.64 -18.91
CA GLU A 183 -12.99 -5.58 -17.44
C GLU A 183 -12.52 -6.88 -16.81
N PHE A 184 -12.87 -8.01 -17.41
CA PHE A 184 -12.39 -9.32 -17.02
C PHE A 184 -10.85 -9.43 -17.11
N LEU A 185 -10.25 -8.99 -18.23
CA LEU A 185 -8.79 -8.96 -18.39
C LEU A 185 -8.13 -8.10 -17.33
N ARG A 186 -8.71 -6.97 -16.94
CA ARG A 186 -8.24 -6.15 -15.84
C ARG A 186 -8.27 -6.86 -14.48
N HIS A 187 -9.20 -7.78 -14.26
CA HIS A 187 -9.24 -8.60 -13.04
C HIS A 187 -8.15 -9.67 -13.06
N ILE A 188 -7.94 -10.31 -14.20
CA ILE A 188 -6.88 -11.29 -14.40
C ILE A 188 -5.49 -10.67 -14.19
N GLU A 189 -5.23 -9.51 -14.79
CA GLU A 189 -3.95 -8.79 -14.65
C GLU A 189 -3.60 -8.43 -13.20
N ARG A 190 -4.57 -8.48 -12.29
CA ARG A 190 -4.41 -8.18 -10.86
C ARG A 190 -4.33 -9.42 -9.98
N THR A 191 -4.18 -10.58 -10.57
CA THR A 191 -3.92 -11.85 -9.89
C THR A 191 -2.57 -12.41 -10.34
N LYS A 192 -1.88 -13.11 -9.43
CA LYS A 192 -0.58 -13.72 -9.74
C LYS A 192 -0.72 -15.06 -10.44
N VAL A 193 -1.79 -15.80 -10.10
CA VAL A 193 -2.05 -17.16 -10.59
C VAL A 193 -3.54 -17.28 -10.92
N LEU A 194 -3.85 -18.01 -11.97
CA LEU A 194 -5.22 -18.36 -12.34
C LEU A 194 -5.44 -19.87 -12.19
N ILE A 195 -6.54 -20.24 -11.55
CA ILE A 195 -7.03 -21.61 -11.50
C ILE A 195 -8.27 -21.69 -12.37
N HIS A 196 -8.19 -22.47 -13.44
CA HIS A 196 -9.31 -22.76 -14.32
C HIS A 196 -10.03 -24.02 -13.83
N ILE A 197 -11.29 -23.87 -13.44
CA ILE A 197 -12.15 -24.97 -13.01
C ILE A 197 -13.02 -25.35 -14.20
N VAL A 198 -12.92 -26.61 -14.61
CA VAL A 198 -13.63 -27.20 -15.75
C VAL A 198 -14.45 -28.38 -15.23
N ASP A 199 -15.70 -28.47 -15.66
CA ASP A 199 -16.53 -29.66 -15.48
C ASP A 199 -16.12 -30.70 -16.53
N ALA A 200 -15.78 -31.89 -16.08
CA ALA A 200 -15.36 -32.99 -16.94
C ALA A 200 -16.48 -34.00 -17.24
N ALA A 201 -17.74 -33.66 -16.93
CA ALA A 201 -18.92 -34.51 -17.15
C ALA A 201 -19.38 -34.51 -18.61
#